data_26490a50b5f6d4a619789e6b569ea63d
#
_entry.id   26490a50b5f6d4a619789e6b569ea63d
#
_cell.length_a   1.000
_cell.length_b   1.000
_cell.length_c   1.000
_cell.angle_alpha   90.00
_cell.angle_beta   90.00
_cell.angle_gamma   90.00
#
_symmetry.space_group_name_H-M   'P 1'
#
loop_
_entity.id
_entity.type
_entity.pdbx_description
1 polymer ?
#
loop_
_entity_poly.entity_id
_entity_poly.type
_entity_poly.pdbx_seq_one_letter_code
_entity_poly.pdbx_strand_id
1 'polypeptide(L)'
;MLVADAQCVIPTKDLQADIPFFTKILNMRMDTIYPADDPRVAVFSGHGISICIDKDAQMGPAQINLLVEDIKQIANGETELKAPNGTQFKLIEKNPPLILPETQHQFVVRRLIDQAPWVIGRAGMHYRDLIPNRLGGSIIASHIRIP
;
A
#
# COMPACT_ATOMS: atom_id res chain seq x y z
N MET A 1 11.33 -23.09 -4.58
CA MET A 1 10.75 -21.77 -4.42
C MET A 1 11.88 -20.78 -4.13
N LEU A 2 12.01 -19.71 -4.90
CA LEU A 2 12.99 -18.66 -4.68
C LEU A 2 12.28 -17.45 -4.04
N VAL A 3 12.49 -17.24 -2.74
CA VAL A 3 11.96 -16.10 -2.00
C VAL A 3 12.95 -14.94 -2.15
N ALA A 4 12.49 -13.80 -2.65
CA ALA A 4 13.30 -12.60 -2.81
C ALA A 4 13.30 -11.74 -1.54
N ASP A 5 12.14 -11.64 -0.86
CA ASP A 5 11.97 -10.78 0.30
C ASP A 5 10.81 -11.27 1.18
N ALA A 6 10.74 -10.77 2.43
CA ALA A 6 9.66 -11.07 3.35
C ALA A 6 9.11 -9.80 3.99
N GLN A 7 7.82 -9.79 4.27
CA GLN A 7 7.11 -8.65 4.81
C GLN A 7 6.12 -9.09 5.90
N CYS A 8 6.15 -8.42 7.04
CA CYS A 8 5.18 -8.61 8.11
C CYS A 8 3.95 -7.74 7.88
N VAL A 9 2.75 -8.31 7.90
CA VAL A 9 1.50 -7.55 7.77
C VAL A 9 0.89 -7.31 9.14
N ILE A 10 0.59 -6.05 9.44
CA ILE A 10 0.00 -5.59 10.69
C ILE A 10 -1.31 -4.86 10.39
N PRO A 11 -2.42 -5.23 11.04
CA PRO A 11 -3.67 -4.50 10.87
C PRO A 11 -3.57 -3.09 11.47
N THR A 12 -4.31 -2.15 10.88
CA THR A 12 -4.51 -0.81 11.42
C THR A 12 -5.97 -0.39 11.33
N LYS A 13 -6.40 0.43 12.27
CA LYS A 13 -7.71 1.10 12.21
C LYS A 13 -7.58 2.52 11.64
N ASP A 14 -6.44 3.14 11.84
CA ASP A 14 -6.15 4.51 11.41
C ASP A 14 -4.72 4.63 10.88
N LEU A 15 -4.59 4.48 9.56
CA LEU A 15 -3.30 4.54 8.89
C LEU A 15 -2.60 5.89 9.07
N GLN A 16 -3.36 6.99 9.11
CA GLN A 16 -2.79 8.34 9.24
C GLN A 16 -2.20 8.58 10.64
N ALA A 17 -2.80 7.99 11.66
CA ALA A 17 -2.26 8.03 13.02
C ALA A 17 -0.99 7.18 13.17
N ASP A 18 -0.90 6.05 12.46
CA ASP A 18 0.24 5.14 12.56
C ASP A 18 1.48 5.64 11.81
N ILE A 19 1.32 6.33 10.68
CA ILE A 19 2.45 6.81 9.85
C ILE A 19 3.51 7.56 10.68
N PRO A 20 3.18 8.55 11.53
CA PRO A 20 4.17 9.24 12.35
C PRO A 20 4.92 8.32 13.32
N PHE A 21 4.27 7.29 13.85
CA PHE A 21 4.94 6.33 14.72
C PHE A 21 6.05 5.59 13.97
N PHE A 22 5.75 5.02 12.80
CA PHE A 22 6.74 4.28 12.02
C PHE A 22 7.85 5.19 11.47
N THR A 23 7.51 6.38 11.00
CA THR A 23 8.49 7.27 10.37
C THR A 23 9.32 8.08 11.36
N LYS A 24 8.70 8.61 12.43
CA LYS A 24 9.38 9.51 13.38
C LYS A 24 9.88 8.80 14.63
N ILE A 25 9.11 7.85 15.17
CA ILE A 25 9.48 7.14 16.40
C ILE A 25 10.41 5.97 16.07
N LEU A 26 10.01 5.11 15.11
CA LEU A 26 10.83 3.97 14.69
C LEU A 26 11.89 4.32 13.64
N ASN A 27 11.87 5.55 13.13
CA ASN A 27 12.80 6.02 12.09
C ASN A 27 12.87 5.09 10.88
N MET A 28 11.71 4.54 10.49
CA MET A 28 11.59 3.70 9.30
C MET A 28 11.28 4.56 8.07
N ARG A 29 11.75 4.10 6.92
CA ARG A 29 11.41 4.73 5.64
C ARG A 29 10.04 4.24 5.17
N MET A 30 9.14 5.15 4.82
CA MET A 30 7.91 4.78 4.12
C MET A 30 8.23 4.59 2.63
N ASP A 31 8.14 3.34 2.18
CA ASP A 31 8.47 2.96 0.81
C ASP A 31 7.28 3.16 -0.13
N THR A 32 6.09 2.82 0.35
CA THR A 32 4.88 2.85 -0.46
C THR A 32 3.68 3.22 0.39
N ILE A 33 2.72 3.91 -0.21
CA ILE A 33 1.38 4.16 0.35
C ILE A 33 0.37 4.09 -0.79
N TYR A 34 -0.72 3.34 -0.61
CA TYR A 34 -1.73 3.16 -1.65
C TYR A 34 -3.10 2.76 -1.09
N PRO A 35 -4.19 2.92 -1.86
CA PRO A 35 -4.28 3.81 -3.04
C PRO A 35 -3.93 5.26 -2.71
N ALA A 36 -3.59 6.06 -3.73
CA ALA A 36 -3.16 7.44 -3.49
C ALA A 36 -4.30 8.35 -3.01
N ASP A 37 -5.52 8.07 -3.46
CA ASP A 37 -6.73 8.85 -3.21
C ASP A 37 -7.42 8.49 -1.88
N ASP A 38 -7.32 7.24 -1.44
CA ASP A 38 -7.81 6.77 -0.13
C ASP A 38 -6.83 5.76 0.44
N PRO A 39 -5.75 6.18 1.07
CA PRO A 39 -4.71 5.29 1.55
C PRO A 39 -5.24 4.25 2.54
N ARG A 40 -5.06 2.98 2.19
CA ARG A 40 -5.46 1.83 3.01
C ARG A 40 -4.27 1.02 3.48
N VAL A 41 -3.17 1.07 2.72
CA VAL A 41 -1.96 0.30 2.96
C VAL A 41 -0.74 1.21 2.93
N ALA A 42 0.17 1.06 3.88
CA ALA A 42 1.49 1.66 3.86
C ALA A 42 2.56 0.63 4.15
N VAL A 43 3.67 0.71 3.42
CA VAL A 43 4.82 -0.18 3.60
C VAL A 43 6.00 0.63 4.10
N PHE A 44 6.62 0.11 5.15
CA PHE A 44 7.79 0.70 5.78
C PHE A 44 8.96 -0.28 5.77
N SER A 45 10.17 0.23 5.56
CA SER A 45 11.39 -0.55 5.70
C SER A 45 12.37 0.12 6.63
N GLY A 46 13.10 -0.68 7.39
CA GLY A 46 14.10 -0.26 8.34
C GLY A 46 14.49 -1.39 9.27
N HIS A 47 15.65 -1.29 9.90
CA HIS A 47 16.10 -2.25 10.90
C HIS A 47 16.13 -3.72 10.43
N GLY A 48 16.31 -3.94 9.13
CA GLY A 48 16.32 -5.29 8.55
C GLY A 48 14.95 -5.95 8.36
N ILE A 49 13.85 -5.19 8.53
CA ILE A 49 12.49 -5.70 8.37
C ILE A 49 11.69 -4.81 7.42
N SER A 50 10.75 -5.42 6.70
CA SER A 50 9.68 -4.73 5.98
C SER A 50 8.36 -4.95 6.69
N ILE A 51 7.61 -3.87 6.93
CA ILE A 51 6.31 -3.89 7.60
C ILE A 51 5.26 -3.29 6.67
N CYS A 52 4.19 -4.03 6.46
CA CYS A 52 3.00 -3.58 5.75
C CYS A 52 1.89 -3.31 6.78
N ILE A 53 1.43 -2.08 6.86
CA ILE A 53 0.25 -1.73 7.66
C ILE A 53 -0.94 -1.69 6.73
N ASP A 54 -1.99 -2.44 7.07
CA ASP A 54 -3.14 -2.66 6.18
C ASP A 54 -4.45 -2.54 6.97
N LYS A 55 -5.34 -1.67 6.50
CA LYS A 55 -6.68 -1.49 7.07
C LYS A 55 -7.57 -2.72 6.89
N ASP A 56 -7.30 -3.53 5.89
CA ASP A 56 -8.09 -4.72 5.57
C ASP A 56 -7.51 -6.00 6.17
N ALA A 57 -6.33 -5.93 6.79
CA ALA A 57 -5.75 -7.06 7.50
C ALA A 57 -6.59 -7.43 8.71
N GLN A 58 -6.90 -8.71 8.83
CA GLN A 58 -7.69 -9.21 9.97
C GLN A 58 -6.79 -9.55 11.15
N MET A 59 -7.30 -9.33 12.35
CA MET A 59 -6.66 -9.78 13.59
C MET A 59 -6.66 -11.31 13.63
N GLY A 60 -5.48 -11.89 13.86
CA GLY A 60 -5.32 -13.35 13.91
C GLY A 60 -3.89 -13.75 14.17
N PRO A 61 -3.53 -15.00 13.96
CA PRO A 61 -2.14 -15.43 13.90
C PRO A 61 -1.37 -14.58 12.89
N ALA A 62 -0.07 -14.38 13.10
CA ALA A 62 0.75 -13.54 12.23
C ALA A 62 0.58 -13.92 10.76
N GLN A 63 0.52 -12.91 9.91
CA GLN A 63 0.56 -13.09 8.46
C GLN A 63 1.89 -12.57 7.94
N ILE A 64 2.55 -13.35 7.10
CA ILE A 64 3.83 -12.99 6.49
C ILE A 64 3.67 -13.07 4.97
N ASN A 65 3.93 -11.96 4.30
CA ASN A 65 3.99 -11.94 2.84
C ASN A 65 5.41 -12.30 2.39
N LEU A 66 5.54 -13.35 1.60
CA LEU A 66 6.77 -13.73 0.94
C LEU A 66 6.75 -13.17 -0.48
N LEU A 67 7.65 -12.22 -0.76
CA LEU A 67 7.73 -11.60 -2.08
C LEU A 67 8.57 -12.49 -3.00
N VAL A 68 7.95 -13.00 -4.05
CA VAL A 68 8.57 -13.92 -5.02
C VAL A 68 8.76 -13.21 -6.37
N GLU A 69 9.83 -13.53 -7.09
CA GLU A 69 10.11 -12.89 -8.38
C GLU A 69 9.13 -13.33 -9.47
N ASP A 70 8.69 -14.58 -9.44
CA ASP A 70 7.72 -15.12 -10.41
C ASP A 70 6.77 -16.10 -9.72
N ILE A 71 5.54 -15.68 -9.52
CA ILE A 71 4.52 -16.49 -8.86
C ILE A 71 4.10 -17.72 -9.68
N LYS A 72 4.30 -17.70 -11.00
CA LYS A 72 3.95 -18.81 -11.88
C LYS A 72 4.90 -20.02 -11.74
N GLN A 73 6.07 -19.80 -11.18
CA GLN A 73 7.04 -20.88 -10.90
C GLN A 73 6.74 -21.63 -9.60
N ILE A 74 5.70 -21.23 -8.87
CA ILE A 74 5.31 -21.93 -7.65
C ILE A 74 4.57 -23.20 -8.03
N ALA A 75 5.13 -24.32 -7.61
CA ALA A 75 4.55 -25.64 -7.87
C ALA A 75 3.12 -25.69 -7.32
N ASN A 76 2.21 -26.26 -8.11
CA ASN A 76 0.79 -26.46 -7.80
C ASN A 76 -0.05 -25.19 -7.64
N GLY A 77 0.49 -23.98 -7.90
CA GLY A 77 -0.26 -22.73 -7.79
C GLY A 77 -0.70 -22.37 -6.37
N GLU A 78 -0.17 -23.02 -5.34
CA GLU A 78 -0.45 -22.68 -3.95
C GLU A 78 0.24 -21.38 -3.58
N THR A 79 -0.55 -20.33 -3.38
CA THR A 79 -0.07 -19.00 -2.99
C THR A 79 -0.26 -18.70 -1.51
N GLU A 80 -0.90 -19.60 -0.77
CA GLU A 80 -1.13 -19.48 0.66
C GLU A 80 -0.63 -20.74 1.37
N LEU A 81 0.21 -20.53 2.38
CA LEU A 81 0.74 -21.58 3.21
C LEU A 81 0.37 -21.29 4.67
N LYS A 82 0.04 -22.33 5.44
CA LYS A 82 -0.26 -22.19 6.86
C LYS A 82 0.70 -23.03 7.67
N ALA A 83 1.44 -22.40 8.57
CA ALA A 83 2.27 -23.11 9.51
C ALA A 83 1.45 -23.81 10.61
N PRO A 84 1.96 -24.86 11.27
CA PRO A 84 1.26 -25.53 12.34
C PRO A 84 0.84 -24.61 13.51
N ASN A 85 1.59 -23.53 13.77
CA ASN A 85 1.28 -22.53 14.78
C ASN A 85 0.20 -21.52 14.35
N GLY A 86 -0.40 -21.69 13.16
CA GLY A 86 -1.42 -20.82 12.62
C GLY A 86 -0.91 -19.63 11.82
N THR A 87 0.41 -19.36 11.77
CA THR A 87 0.98 -18.29 10.95
C THR A 87 0.64 -18.54 9.48
N GLN A 88 0.13 -17.51 8.83
CA GLN A 88 -0.21 -17.55 7.42
C GLN A 88 0.92 -16.93 6.60
N PHE A 89 1.38 -17.64 5.57
CA PHE A 89 2.32 -17.13 4.59
C PHE A 89 1.59 -16.94 3.28
N LYS A 90 1.65 -15.72 2.74
CA LYS A 90 1.08 -15.39 1.45
C LYS A 90 2.20 -15.11 0.45
N LEU A 91 2.21 -15.85 -0.65
CA LEU A 91 3.17 -15.65 -1.73
C LEU A 91 2.63 -14.55 -2.64
N ILE A 92 3.40 -13.49 -2.81
CA ILE A 92 3.02 -12.30 -3.59
C ILE A 92 4.11 -12.03 -4.61
N GLU A 93 3.72 -11.75 -5.83
CA GLU A 93 4.68 -11.33 -6.86
C GLU A 93 5.29 -9.98 -6.46
N LYS A 94 6.63 -9.90 -6.44
CA LYS A 94 7.39 -8.73 -6.02
C LYS A 94 7.15 -7.53 -6.95
N ASN A 95 7.06 -7.80 -8.25
CA ASN A 95 6.83 -6.81 -9.29
C ASN A 95 5.63 -7.21 -10.16
N PRO A 96 4.39 -7.15 -9.63
CA PRO A 96 3.22 -7.53 -10.41
C PRO A 96 3.05 -6.61 -11.61
N PRO A 97 2.52 -7.12 -12.74
CA PRO A 97 2.25 -6.27 -13.89
C PRO A 97 1.26 -5.17 -13.51
N LEU A 98 1.52 -3.97 -14.01
CA LEU A 98 0.64 -2.83 -13.80
C LEU A 98 -0.70 -3.06 -14.52
N ILE A 99 -1.76 -3.18 -13.74
CA ILE A 99 -3.13 -3.24 -14.26
C ILE A 99 -3.72 -1.84 -14.17
N LEU A 100 -3.96 -1.23 -15.33
CA LEU A 100 -4.59 0.08 -15.40
C LEU A 100 -6.11 -0.10 -15.49
N PRO A 101 -6.89 0.62 -14.65
CA PRO A 101 -8.33 0.65 -14.79
C PRO A 101 -8.74 1.22 -16.14
N GLU A 102 -9.91 0.82 -16.63
CA GLU A 102 -10.48 1.38 -17.85
C GLU A 102 -10.76 2.88 -17.66
N THR A 103 -10.39 3.68 -18.66
CA THR A 103 -10.59 5.13 -18.60
C THR A 103 -12.08 5.47 -18.72
N GLN A 104 -12.58 6.25 -17.78
CA GLN A 104 -13.93 6.80 -17.77
C GLN A 104 -13.88 8.25 -18.26
N HIS A 105 -14.41 8.52 -19.46
CA HIS A 105 -14.43 9.87 -20.00
C HIS A 105 -15.52 10.71 -19.29
N GLN A 106 -15.08 11.72 -18.57
CA GLN A 106 -15.99 12.60 -17.84
C GLN A 106 -15.46 14.02 -17.84
N PHE A 107 -16.34 15.01 -18.04
CA PHE A 107 -16.01 16.40 -17.81
C PHE A 107 -16.11 16.73 -16.33
N VAL A 108 -15.02 17.23 -15.75
CA VAL A 108 -14.93 17.56 -14.32
C VAL A 108 -14.46 18.98 -14.12
N VAL A 109 -15.20 19.74 -13.31
CA VAL A 109 -14.78 21.04 -12.81
C VAL A 109 -14.63 20.95 -11.29
N ARG A 110 -13.45 21.18 -10.78
CA ARG A 110 -13.17 21.26 -9.35
C ARG A 110 -12.85 22.70 -8.96
N ARG A 111 -13.67 23.28 -8.11
CA ARG A 111 -13.41 24.59 -7.50
C ARG A 111 -12.57 24.40 -6.24
N LEU A 112 -11.85 25.44 -5.83
CA LEU A 112 -11.01 25.38 -4.62
C LEU A 112 -11.82 25.04 -3.35
N ILE A 113 -13.07 25.53 -3.28
CA ILE A 113 -13.96 25.24 -2.16
C ILE A 113 -14.43 23.78 -2.09
N ASP A 114 -14.46 23.08 -3.24
CA ASP A 114 -14.96 21.70 -3.34
C ASP A 114 -13.85 20.65 -3.21
N GLN A 115 -12.63 21.09 -2.85
CA GLN A 115 -11.50 20.18 -2.81
C GLN A 115 -11.50 19.30 -1.56
N ALA A 116 -11.08 18.07 -1.74
CA ALA A 116 -10.88 17.12 -0.66
C ALA A 116 -9.86 17.67 0.38
N PRO A 117 -9.95 17.24 1.63
CA PRO A 117 -8.94 17.57 2.63
C PRO A 117 -7.55 17.08 2.23
N TRP A 118 -6.53 17.69 2.81
CA TRP A 118 -5.16 17.27 2.61
C TRP A 118 -4.91 15.90 3.22
N VAL A 119 -4.25 15.03 2.48
CA VAL A 119 -3.77 13.72 2.92
C VAL A 119 -2.24 13.76 3.01
N ILE A 120 -1.69 13.21 4.09
CA ILE A 120 -0.24 13.10 4.25
C ILE A 120 0.26 11.91 3.42
N GLY A 121 1.17 12.18 2.50
CA GLY A 121 1.83 11.19 1.67
C GLY A 121 3.25 10.89 2.10
N ARG A 122 3.97 10.24 1.21
CA ARG A 122 5.38 9.89 1.39
C ARG A 122 6.24 11.14 1.64
N ALA A 123 7.25 11.01 2.49
CA ALA A 123 8.18 12.10 2.86
C ALA A 123 7.52 13.34 3.48
N GLY A 124 6.33 13.18 4.09
CA GLY A 124 5.62 14.29 4.74
C GLY A 124 4.94 15.27 3.78
N MET A 125 4.97 15.02 2.48
CA MET A 125 4.23 15.81 1.51
C MET A 125 2.72 15.72 1.77
N HIS A 126 2.01 16.82 1.54
CA HIS A 126 0.57 16.83 1.57
C HIS A 126 0.04 16.82 0.15
N TYR A 127 -0.96 16.01 -0.11
CA TYR A 127 -1.58 15.97 -1.44
C TYR A 127 -3.10 15.87 -1.35
N ARG A 128 -3.75 16.21 -2.43
CA ARG A 128 -5.17 15.99 -2.67
C ARG A 128 -5.43 15.87 -4.16
N ASP A 129 -6.36 15.03 -4.54
CA ASP A 129 -6.66 14.77 -5.92
C ASP A 129 -7.47 15.89 -6.55
N LEU A 130 -7.11 16.26 -7.76
CA LEU A 130 -7.84 17.21 -8.59
C LEU A 130 -8.92 16.53 -9.41
N ILE A 131 -8.76 15.24 -9.70
CA ILE A 131 -9.70 14.45 -10.48
C ILE A 131 -10.32 13.38 -9.58
N PRO A 132 -11.66 13.34 -9.39
CA PRO A 132 -12.30 12.33 -8.58
C PRO A 132 -12.16 10.95 -9.23
N ASN A 133 -11.92 9.92 -8.41
CA ASN A 133 -11.81 8.52 -8.84
C ASN A 133 -10.83 8.28 -10.00
N ARG A 134 -9.87 9.22 -10.22
CA ARG A 134 -8.91 9.20 -11.34
C ARG A 134 -9.56 9.09 -12.72
N LEU A 135 -10.88 9.15 -12.82
CA LEU A 135 -11.66 8.81 -14.00
C LEU A 135 -11.26 7.47 -14.64
N GLY A 136 -10.89 6.48 -13.84
CA GLY A 136 -10.20 5.28 -14.31
C GLY A 136 -8.78 5.64 -14.79
N GLY A 137 -8.25 4.88 -15.70
CA GLY A 137 -7.03 5.21 -16.43
C GLY A 137 -5.74 5.30 -15.59
N SER A 138 -4.69 5.72 -16.28
CA SER A 138 -3.30 5.74 -15.79
C SER A 138 -2.82 7.11 -15.30
N ILE A 139 -3.63 8.17 -15.45
CA ILE A 139 -3.23 9.55 -15.15
C ILE A 139 -3.84 9.97 -13.83
N ILE A 140 -2.97 10.51 -12.95
CA ILE A 140 -3.35 11.14 -11.70
C ILE A 140 -2.99 12.62 -11.80
N ALA A 141 -3.95 13.50 -11.48
CA ALA A 141 -3.68 14.91 -11.31
C ALA A 141 -3.86 15.26 -9.82
N SER A 142 -2.79 15.68 -9.18
CA SER A 142 -2.80 16.00 -7.75
C SER A 142 -2.24 17.39 -7.47
N HIS A 143 -2.81 18.06 -6.50
CA HIS A 143 -2.25 19.26 -5.90
C HIS A 143 -1.35 18.83 -4.74
N ILE A 144 -0.06 19.11 -4.83
CA ILE A 144 0.94 18.73 -3.84
C ILE A 144 1.47 19.97 -3.14
N ARG A 145 1.54 19.90 -1.81
CA ARG A 145 2.19 20.91 -0.97
C ARG A 145 3.35 20.24 -0.23
N ILE A 146 4.51 20.84 -0.35
CA ILE A 146 5.73 20.45 0.38
C ILE A 146 5.85 21.44 1.54
N PRO A 147 5.70 20.99 2.81
CA PRO A 147 5.85 21.85 3.99
C PRO A 147 7.29 22.24 4.26
#